data_2854c48dbee68a3c768b3e01fb13daa3
#
_entry.id   2854c48dbee68a3c768b3e01fb13daa3
#
_cell.length_a   1.000
_cell.length_b   1.000
_cell.length_c   1.000
_cell.angle_alpha   90.00
_cell.angle_beta   90.00
_cell.angle_gamma   90.00
#
_symmetry.space_group_name_H-M   'P 1'
#
loop_
_entity.id
_entity.type
_entity.pdbx_description
1 polymer ?
#
loop_
_entity_poly.entity_id
_entity_poly.type
_entity_poly.pdbx_seq_one_letter_code
_entity_poly.pdbx_strand_id
1 'polypeptide(L)'
;MSKTMSRLLSAAALCVAGAAIAQPPSEAPLPGLPASVLPPTLPWSGASEKLVVGKDDPWITPAEQAGFATTPRYDEVTAWLKRLDAASPLISLETFGRTGEGRDMLLVRASKAKDGSGAGKPVVLVQAGIHAGEIDGKDAGLMLLRDIALRGKDGLLDKVDLVFVPVYNIDGHEKMSRWNFPALRGPAEKGYVGNSRNINLNRDYAKADAPESRAMIGLLRRLDPILYVDCHVSDGFDMQYDITFTYAGWGRYAYHRATADWLQGRFGPSVTAALEKAGHIPTIYPSPIDTREPTKGIRQAPEGPRYSTGYGDFIGVPTVLVENHMMKPYRQRVLGTYVLLEAALKLAGQDAGAIAQAKASDRASRPAEMLTRWKPAAQPIGWVERFKGIAFDTYVSPASGRREQKWLGRPVDWRMPIIGQEPVETVRLPKAWWVPAGQAEVIDRLTLHGIHYDVLDAPRTLTLDRARLVDPQSMSVRDARIPLDTKLLHEAVTETLPVGTVRVPADQPLGLLAAALLEPESQDSFLAWGFFPEILAAPSGAEDFVRAPIAEALLAADPQLRAEFEAKLAAEPAFAADGDARLDWLSPRLPDRSPYHHLYPVLRER
;
A
#
# COMPACT_ATOMS: atom_id res chain seq x y z
N MET A 1 -0.27 83.88 -3.20
CA MET A 1 0.60 83.30 -4.22
C MET A 1 0.62 81.79 -4.03
N SER A 2 -0.21 81.12 -4.81
CA SER A 2 -0.45 79.70 -4.84
C SER A 2 0.53 78.95 -5.71
N LYS A 3 1.13 77.87 -5.27
CA LYS A 3 1.82 76.90 -6.16
C LYS A 3 1.19 75.54 -5.98
N THR A 4 0.40 75.18 -6.97
CA THR A 4 -0.19 73.88 -7.21
C THR A 4 0.92 72.89 -7.55
N MET A 5 0.98 71.76 -6.79
CA MET A 5 1.87 70.65 -7.12
C MET A 5 1.02 69.49 -7.66
N SER A 6 1.19 69.27 -8.96
CA SER A 6 0.57 68.19 -9.72
C SER A 6 1.27 66.86 -9.37
N ARG A 7 0.53 65.85 -8.87
CA ARG A 7 1.04 64.48 -8.67
C ARG A 7 0.72 63.66 -9.93
N LEU A 8 1.78 63.25 -10.63
CA LEU A 8 1.73 62.21 -11.66
C LEU A 8 1.63 60.84 -11.00
N LEU A 9 0.53 60.14 -11.19
CA LEU A 9 0.41 58.71 -10.91
C LEU A 9 0.97 57.95 -12.13
N SER A 10 2.12 57.32 -11.94
CA SER A 10 2.62 56.30 -12.88
C SER A 10 1.99 54.96 -12.55
N ALA A 11 1.13 54.46 -13.42
CA ALA A 11 0.63 53.10 -13.38
C ALA A 11 1.71 52.16 -13.91
N ALA A 12 2.33 51.37 -13.01
CA ALA A 12 3.20 50.26 -13.40
C ALA A 12 2.32 49.06 -13.77
N ALA A 13 2.25 48.77 -15.06
CA ALA A 13 1.66 47.51 -15.53
C ALA A 13 2.61 46.36 -15.19
N LEU A 14 2.21 45.51 -14.20
CA LEU A 14 2.86 44.23 -13.97
C LEU A 14 2.53 43.29 -15.14
N CYS A 15 3.46 43.11 -16.07
CA CYS A 15 3.45 41.97 -16.98
C CYS A 15 3.76 40.71 -16.16
N VAL A 16 2.75 39.94 -15.82
CA VAL A 16 2.94 38.56 -15.37
C VAL A 16 3.37 37.76 -16.59
N ALA A 17 4.67 37.59 -16.78
CA ALA A 17 5.20 36.63 -17.72
C ALA A 17 4.85 35.24 -17.14
N GLY A 18 3.85 34.58 -17.72
CA GLY A 18 3.58 33.16 -17.48
C GLY A 18 4.85 32.38 -17.80
N ALA A 19 5.50 31.85 -16.79
CA ALA A 19 6.55 30.85 -16.99
C ALA A 19 5.92 29.70 -17.75
N ALA A 20 6.19 29.58 -19.03
CA ALA A 20 5.93 28.37 -19.79
C ALA A 20 6.70 27.25 -19.08
N ILE A 21 6.00 26.33 -18.47
CA ILE A 21 6.58 25.09 -17.97
C ILE A 21 7.22 24.44 -19.20
N ALA A 22 8.54 24.41 -19.23
CA ALA A 22 9.28 23.74 -20.30
C ALA A 22 8.78 22.30 -20.34
N GLN A 23 8.20 21.87 -21.44
CA GLN A 23 7.91 20.47 -21.66
C GLN A 23 9.23 19.69 -21.47
N PRO A 24 9.19 18.54 -20.77
CA PRO A 24 10.37 17.71 -20.68
C PRO A 24 10.87 17.42 -22.09
N PRO A 25 12.19 17.32 -22.32
CA PRO A 25 12.74 17.08 -23.63
C PRO A 25 12.06 15.87 -24.26
N SER A 26 11.65 15.97 -25.53
CA SER A 26 11.00 14.88 -26.25
C SER A 26 11.91 13.65 -26.12
N GLU A 27 11.37 12.56 -25.57
CA GLU A 27 12.09 11.30 -25.40
C GLU A 27 12.32 10.66 -26.78
N ALA A 28 13.32 11.14 -27.50
CA ALA A 28 13.75 10.50 -28.73
C ALA A 28 14.17 9.06 -28.42
N PRO A 29 13.79 8.07 -29.25
CA PRO A 29 14.25 6.69 -29.05
C PRO A 29 15.77 6.68 -29.01
N LEU A 30 16.34 6.05 -27.97
CA LEU A 30 17.78 5.84 -27.94
C LEU A 30 18.16 5.01 -29.18
N PRO A 31 19.15 5.44 -29.98
CA PRO A 31 19.58 4.68 -31.15
C PRO A 31 19.97 3.23 -30.76
N GLY A 32 19.46 2.26 -31.49
CA GLY A 32 19.81 0.84 -31.30
C GLY A 32 18.98 0.07 -30.27
N LEU A 33 17.98 0.70 -29.61
CA LEU A 33 17.04 -0.08 -28.80
C LEU A 33 16.14 -0.95 -29.71
N PRO A 34 15.90 -2.23 -29.34
CA PRO A 34 14.92 -3.04 -30.05
C PRO A 34 13.55 -2.37 -30.01
N ALA A 35 12.74 -2.57 -31.06
CA ALA A 35 11.39 -2.02 -31.16
C ALA A 35 10.49 -2.46 -29.99
N SER A 36 10.78 -3.60 -29.39
CA SER A 36 10.19 -4.05 -28.14
C SER A 36 11.18 -4.95 -27.40
N VAL A 37 11.38 -4.68 -26.12
CA VAL A 37 12.11 -5.59 -25.20
C VAL A 37 11.17 -6.61 -24.56
N LEU A 38 9.84 -6.47 -24.76
CA LEU A 38 8.85 -7.37 -24.20
C LEU A 38 8.75 -8.66 -25.03
N PRO A 39 8.46 -9.81 -24.38
CA PRO A 39 8.35 -11.09 -25.06
C PRO A 39 7.19 -11.12 -26.06
N PRO A 40 7.16 -12.11 -26.99
CA PRO A 40 6.02 -12.32 -27.87
C PRO A 40 4.72 -12.56 -27.08
N THR A 41 3.61 -12.00 -27.56
CA THR A 41 2.29 -12.24 -26.97
C THR A 41 1.70 -13.56 -27.47
N LEU A 42 0.92 -14.21 -26.59
CA LEU A 42 0.04 -15.29 -27.03
C LEU A 42 -1.17 -14.70 -27.77
N PRO A 43 -1.68 -15.37 -28.82
CA PRO A 43 -2.97 -15.03 -29.41
C PRO A 43 -4.08 -15.15 -28.35
N TRP A 44 -5.00 -14.18 -28.35
CA TRP A 44 -6.15 -14.21 -27.46
C TRP A 44 -7.39 -13.69 -28.19
N SER A 45 -8.52 -14.35 -27.97
CA SER A 45 -9.84 -13.93 -28.44
C SER A 45 -10.88 -14.48 -27.45
N GLY A 46 -11.34 -13.66 -26.53
CA GLY A 46 -12.32 -14.05 -25.52
C GLY A 46 -13.72 -13.56 -25.86
N ALA A 47 -14.75 -14.17 -25.24
CA ALA A 47 -16.13 -13.71 -25.38
C ALA A 47 -16.33 -12.27 -24.84
N SER A 48 -15.46 -11.81 -23.95
CA SER A 48 -15.44 -10.43 -23.43
C SER A 48 -15.15 -9.36 -24.48
N GLU A 49 -14.61 -9.72 -25.66
CA GLU A 49 -14.48 -8.79 -26.80
C GLU A 49 -15.79 -8.10 -27.19
N LYS A 50 -16.93 -8.75 -26.93
CA LYS A 50 -18.29 -8.20 -27.18
C LYS A 50 -18.66 -7.03 -26.27
N LEU A 51 -17.89 -6.78 -25.21
CA LEU A 51 -18.10 -5.65 -24.31
C LEU A 51 -17.65 -4.32 -24.90
N VAL A 52 -16.78 -4.37 -25.89
CA VAL A 52 -16.28 -3.19 -26.60
C VAL A 52 -17.36 -2.71 -27.59
N VAL A 53 -17.66 -1.42 -27.54
CA VAL A 53 -18.65 -0.82 -28.42
C VAL A 53 -18.07 -0.33 -29.73
N GLY A 54 -18.94 -0.11 -30.72
CA GLY A 54 -18.52 0.44 -32.01
C GLY A 54 -18.01 1.89 -31.88
N LYS A 55 -17.16 2.31 -32.84
CA LYS A 55 -16.56 3.67 -32.84
C LYS A 55 -17.59 4.81 -32.91
N ASP A 56 -18.75 4.54 -33.45
CA ASP A 56 -19.84 5.54 -33.60
C ASP A 56 -20.76 5.58 -32.37
N ASP A 57 -20.45 4.78 -31.35
CA ASP A 57 -21.26 4.77 -30.13
C ASP A 57 -21.10 6.08 -29.36
N PRO A 58 -22.20 6.79 -29.04
CA PRO A 58 -22.12 8.08 -28.36
C PRO A 58 -21.53 7.99 -26.94
N TRP A 59 -21.49 6.79 -26.36
CA TRP A 59 -20.99 6.53 -25.00
C TRP A 59 -19.73 5.66 -25.00
N ILE A 60 -19.01 5.61 -26.12
CA ILE A 60 -17.70 4.99 -26.17
C ILE A 60 -16.77 5.65 -25.15
N THR A 61 -16.01 4.86 -24.39
CA THR A 61 -15.02 5.41 -23.47
C THR A 61 -13.78 5.89 -24.22
N PRO A 62 -13.01 6.86 -23.68
CA PRO A 62 -11.82 7.36 -24.36
C PRO A 62 -10.79 6.25 -24.69
N ALA A 63 -10.61 5.26 -23.81
CA ALA A 63 -9.71 4.15 -24.06
C ALA A 63 -10.20 3.24 -25.22
N GLU A 64 -11.51 2.94 -25.28
CA GLU A 64 -12.12 2.20 -26.40
C GLU A 64 -11.97 2.97 -27.70
N GLN A 65 -12.20 4.30 -27.69
CA GLN A 65 -12.07 5.17 -28.86
C GLN A 65 -10.65 5.16 -29.42
N ALA A 66 -9.65 5.13 -28.54
CA ALA A 66 -8.24 5.00 -28.89
C ALA A 66 -7.84 3.56 -29.26
N GLY A 67 -8.78 2.59 -29.30
CA GLY A 67 -8.49 1.18 -29.53
C GLY A 67 -7.58 0.57 -28.45
N PHE A 68 -7.60 1.10 -27.24
CA PHE A 68 -6.72 0.73 -26.14
C PHE A 68 -5.22 0.97 -26.39
N ALA A 69 -4.88 1.86 -27.34
CA ALA A 69 -3.50 2.27 -27.55
C ALA A 69 -3.02 3.28 -26.48
N THR A 70 -3.93 4.14 -26.05
CA THR A 70 -3.72 5.14 -25.00
C THR A 70 -4.80 5.03 -23.93
N THR A 71 -4.59 5.71 -22.83
CA THR A 71 -5.53 5.85 -21.72
C THR A 71 -5.82 7.34 -21.47
N PRO A 72 -7.05 7.72 -21.07
CA PRO A 72 -7.40 9.13 -20.86
C PRO A 72 -6.66 9.75 -19.67
N ARG A 73 -6.36 11.04 -19.76
CA ARG A 73 -5.92 11.90 -18.68
C ARG A 73 -7.05 12.11 -17.66
N TYR A 74 -6.72 12.59 -16.47
CA TYR A 74 -7.70 12.74 -15.39
C TYR A 74 -8.83 13.72 -15.72
N ASP A 75 -8.54 14.80 -16.42
CA ASP A 75 -9.54 15.76 -16.89
C ASP A 75 -10.50 15.15 -17.92
N GLU A 76 -10.00 14.31 -18.85
CA GLU A 76 -10.82 13.58 -19.81
C GLU A 76 -11.73 12.57 -19.11
N VAL A 77 -11.20 11.83 -18.11
CA VAL A 77 -11.99 10.92 -17.25
C VAL A 77 -13.09 11.70 -16.54
N THR A 78 -12.74 12.83 -15.93
CA THR A 78 -13.68 13.68 -15.20
C THR A 78 -14.77 14.26 -16.11
N ALA A 79 -14.40 14.72 -17.31
CA ALA A 79 -15.36 15.24 -18.28
C ALA A 79 -16.33 14.16 -18.76
N TRP A 80 -15.83 12.95 -19.04
CA TRP A 80 -16.65 11.82 -19.43
C TRP A 80 -17.63 11.39 -18.32
N LEU A 81 -17.17 11.35 -17.06
CA LEU A 81 -17.97 11.01 -15.89
C LEU A 81 -19.06 12.07 -15.62
N LYS A 82 -18.76 13.36 -15.71
CA LYS A 82 -19.75 14.45 -15.59
C LYS A 82 -20.86 14.33 -16.65
N ARG A 83 -20.48 13.95 -17.86
CA ARG A 83 -21.43 13.69 -18.92
C ARG A 83 -22.33 12.48 -18.61
N LEU A 84 -21.78 11.41 -18.03
CA LEU A 84 -22.54 10.22 -17.62
C LEU A 84 -23.50 10.52 -16.46
N ASP A 85 -23.06 11.28 -15.46
CA ASP A 85 -23.85 11.77 -14.34
C ASP A 85 -25.06 12.59 -14.83
N ALA A 86 -24.84 13.53 -15.76
CA ALA A 86 -25.92 14.31 -16.35
C ALA A 86 -26.93 13.48 -17.18
N ALA A 87 -26.52 12.32 -17.68
CA ALA A 87 -27.33 11.46 -18.55
C ALA A 87 -28.11 10.37 -17.81
N SER A 88 -27.75 10.04 -16.57
CA SER A 88 -28.36 8.93 -15.85
C SER A 88 -28.59 9.24 -14.37
N PRO A 89 -29.81 9.09 -13.86
CA PRO A 89 -30.10 9.29 -12.44
C PRO A 89 -29.49 8.20 -11.52
N LEU A 90 -28.89 7.18 -12.11
CA LEU A 90 -28.21 6.11 -11.36
C LEU A 90 -26.79 6.50 -10.93
N ILE A 91 -26.23 7.56 -11.52
CA ILE A 91 -24.83 7.98 -11.32
C ILE A 91 -24.83 9.30 -10.56
N SER A 92 -23.90 9.43 -9.63
CA SER A 92 -23.58 10.71 -8.99
C SER A 92 -22.09 10.80 -8.70
N LEU A 93 -21.54 12.02 -8.74
CA LEU A 93 -20.14 12.30 -8.47
C LEU A 93 -19.98 12.98 -7.10
N GLU A 94 -18.93 12.61 -6.38
CA GLU A 94 -18.58 13.19 -5.09
C GLU A 94 -17.07 13.42 -5.02
N THR A 95 -16.65 14.55 -4.44
CA THR A 95 -15.25 14.77 -4.05
C THR A 95 -15.05 14.26 -2.62
N PHE A 96 -14.18 13.26 -2.41
CA PHE A 96 -13.93 12.69 -1.10
C PHE A 96 -12.60 13.13 -0.47
N GLY A 97 -11.78 13.88 -1.19
CA GLY A 97 -10.50 14.40 -0.72
C GLY A 97 -9.81 15.29 -1.75
N ARG A 98 -8.59 15.68 -1.41
CA ARG A 98 -7.69 16.40 -2.32
C ARG A 98 -6.30 15.80 -2.27
N THR A 99 -5.63 15.76 -3.44
CA THR A 99 -4.25 15.29 -3.56
C THR A 99 -3.24 16.30 -3.00
N GLY A 100 -1.98 15.89 -2.90
CA GLY A 100 -0.90 16.78 -2.49
C GLY A 100 -0.70 18.00 -3.41
N GLU A 101 -1.04 17.89 -4.70
CA GLU A 101 -1.03 19.01 -5.67
C GLU A 101 -2.39 19.75 -5.75
N GLY A 102 -3.33 19.45 -4.86
CA GLY A 102 -4.61 20.15 -4.71
C GLY A 102 -5.70 19.74 -5.70
N ARG A 103 -5.56 18.62 -6.43
CA ARG A 103 -6.59 18.09 -7.33
C ARG A 103 -7.70 17.43 -6.53
N ASP A 104 -8.95 17.63 -6.94
CA ASP A 104 -10.10 16.98 -6.33
C ASP A 104 -10.06 15.46 -6.60
N MET A 105 -10.16 14.68 -5.54
CA MET A 105 -10.25 13.21 -5.61
C MET A 105 -11.72 12.83 -5.77
N LEU A 106 -12.11 12.38 -6.96
CA LEU A 106 -13.49 12.04 -7.29
C LEU A 106 -13.78 10.56 -7.01
N LEU A 107 -14.96 10.30 -6.52
CA LEU A 107 -15.61 9.00 -6.57
C LEU A 107 -16.90 9.10 -7.40
N VAL A 108 -17.29 7.98 -7.97
CA VAL A 108 -18.57 7.77 -8.64
C VAL A 108 -19.41 6.85 -7.78
N ARG A 109 -20.64 7.25 -7.45
CA ARG A 109 -21.62 6.37 -6.87
C ARG A 109 -22.60 5.95 -7.95
N ALA A 110 -22.78 4.64 -8.14
CA ALA A 110 -23.86 4.07 -8.92
C ALA A 110 -24.87 3.42 -7.97
N SER A 111 -26.11 3.91 -7.97
CA SER A 111 -27.16 3.51 -7.03
C SER A 111 -28.55 3.64 -7.64
N LYS A 112 -29.48 2.78 -7.23
CA LYS A 112 -30.93 2.89 -7.52
C LYS A 112 -31.70 3.68 -6.45
N ALA A 113 -31.03 4.24 -5.45
CA ALA A 113 -31.68 5.10 -4.46
C ALA A 113 -32.10 6.42 -5.10
N LYS A 114 -33.37 6.81 -4.92
CA LYS A 114 -33.97 7.98 -5.56
C LYS A 114 -33.35 9.33 -5.15
N ASP A 115 -32.69 9.37 -4.00
CA ASP A 115 -32.07 10.57 -3.42
C ASP A 115 -30.54 10.55 -3.49
N GLY A 116 -29.96 9.56 -4.18
CA GLY A 116 -28.50 9.38 -4.25
C GLY A 116 -27.85 9.02 -2.91
N SER A 117 -28.64 8.96 -1.82
CA SER A 117 -28.10 8.71 -0.48
C SER A 117 -27.59 7.30 -0.30
N GLY A 118 -28.08 6.35 -1.12
CA GLY A 118 -27.77 4.92 -0.97
C GLY A 118 -28.19 4.36 0.40
N ALA A 119 -29.06 5.07 1.12
CA ALA A 119 -29.39 4.77 2.51
C ALA A 119 -29.90 3.33 2.64
N GLY A 120 -29.13 2.51 3.32
CA GLY A 120 -29.49 1.13 3.68
C GLY A 120 -29.00 0.03 2.75
N LYS A 121 -28.41 0.30 1.59
CA LYS A 121 -27.80 -0.75 0.77
C LYS A 121 -26.31 -0.94 1.10
N PRO A 122 -25.85 -2.20 1.14
CA PRO A 122 -24.41 -2.48 1.24
C PRO A 122 -23.64 -1.91 0.05
N VAL A 123 -22.41 -1.45 0.32
CA VAL A 123 -21.55 -0.82 -0.69
C VAL A 123 -20.44 -1.77 -1.12
N VAL A 124 -20.24 -1.90 -2.41
CA VAL A 124 -18.99 -2.42 -3.00
C VAL A 124 -18.13 -1.24 -3.38
N LEU A 125 -16.94 -1.14 -2.80
CA LEU A 125 -15.95 -0.12 -3.13
C LEU A 125 -14.94 -0.70 -4.12
N VAL A 126 -14.75 -0.03 -5.25
CA VAL A 126 -13.71 -0.36 -6.24
C VAL A 126 -12.75 0.81 -6.34
N GLN A 127 -11.47 0.54 -6.19
CA GLN A 127 -10.38 1.50 -6.34
C GLN A 127 -9.51 1.11 -7.53
N ALA A 128 -9.09 2.09 -8.34
CA ALA A 128 -8.13 1.89 -9.41
C ALA A 128 -7.01 2.92 -9.34
N GLY A 129 -5.83 2.55 -9.84
CA GLY A 129 -4.71 3.46 -10.02
C GLY A 129 -4.05 3.94 -8.73
N ILE A 130 -3.94 3.09 -7.70
CA ILE A 130 -3.06 3.38 -6.54
C ILE A 130 -1.60 3.46 -7.00
N HIS A 131 -1.17 2.54 -7.86
CA HIS A 131 -0.02 2.73 -8.72
C HIS A 131 -0.52 3.31 -10.04
N ALA A 132 -0.20 4.54 -10.30
CA ALA A 132 -0.87 5.34 -11.34
C ALA A 132 -0.60 4.92 -12.79
N GLY A 133 0.31 3.97 -13.02
CA GLY A 133 0.51 3.32 -14.32
C GLY A 133 -0.32 2.05 -14.51
N GLU A 134 -0.89 1.52 -13.43
CA GLU A 134 -1.70 0.29 -13.39
C GLU A 134 -3.19 0.66 -13.50
N ILE A 135 -3.62 1.03 -14.70
CA ILE A 135 -4.90 1.72 -14.91
C ILE A 135 -5.97 0.88 -15.60
N ASP A 136 -5.78 -0.44 -15.64
CA ASP A 136 -6.76 -1.37 -16.23
C ASP A 136 -8.12 -1.25 -15.54
N GLY A 137 -8.12 -1.13 -14.20
CA GLY A 137 -9.33 -0.92 -13.40
C GLY A 137 -10.06 0.38 -13.70
N LYS A 138 -9.33 1.46 -14.03
CA LYS A 138 -9.92 2.74 -14.44
C LYS A 138 -10.77 2.57 -15.69
N ASP A 139 -10.19 2.03 -16.75
CA ASP A 139 -10.87 1.96 -18.04
C ASP A 139 -11.94 0.86 -18.06
N ALA A 140 -11.73 -0.25 -17.35
CA ALA A 140 -12.76 -1.26 -17.11
C ALA A 140 -13.96 -0.71 -16.33
N GLY A 141 -13.71 0.09 -15.30
CA GLY A 141 -14.74 0.72 -14.48
C GLY A 141 -15.59 1.72 -15.27
N LEU A 142 -14.97 2.53 -16.15
CA LEU A 142 -15.72 3.43 -17.04
C LEU A 142 -16.65 2.66 -17.97
N MET A 143 -16.19 1.56 -18.58
CA MET A 143 -17.01 0.69 -19.41
C MET A 143 -18.19 0.10 -18.62
N LEU A 144 -17.93 -0.40 -17.41
CA LEU A 144 -18.96 -0.99 -16.56
C LEU A 144 -20.01 0.05 -16.11
N LEU A 145 -19.58 1.25 -15.72
CA LEU A 145 -20.48 2.35 -15.36
C LEU A 145 -21.38 2.75 -16.52
N ARG A 146 -20.86 2.84 -17.76
CA ARG A 146 -21.66 3.04 -18.97
C ARG A 146 -22.77 1.99 -19.08
N ASP A 147 -22.40 0.72 -18.95
CA ASP A 147 -23.32 -0.39 -19.16
C ASP A 147 -24.37 -0.49 -18.04
N ILE A 148 -24.01 -0.14 -16.80
CA ILE A 148 -24.93 0.01 -15.69
C ILE A 148 -25.90 1.17 -15.94
N ALA A 149 -25.38 2.33 -16.32
CA ALA A 149 -26.16 3.55 -16.43
C ALA A 149 -27.11 3.57 -17.64
N LEU A 150 -26.70 2.97 -18.80
CA LEU A 150 -27.33 3.21 -20.09
C LEU A 150 -27.59 1.94 -20.91
N ARG A 151 -27.18 0.73 -20.44
CA ARG A 151 -27.21 -0.49 -21.25
C ARG A 151 -27.83 -1.70 -20.53
N GLY A 152 -28.71 -1.41 -19.58
CA GLY A 152 -29.54 -2.43 -18.93
C GLY A 152 -28.80 -3.35 -17.95
N LYS A 153 -27.58 -2.97 -17.49
CA LYS A 153 -26.89 -3.67 -16.40
C LYS A 153 -27.20 -3.09 -15.02
N ASP A 154 -28.18 -2.22 -14.92
CA ASP A 154 -28.64 -1.61 -13.65
C ASP A 154 -29.15 -2.64 -12.63
N GLY A 155 -29.53 -3.86 -13.06
CA GLY A 155 -29.82 -4.98 -12.16
C GLY A 155 -28.67 -5.35 -11.20
N LEU A 156 -27.42 -5.00 -11.53
CA LEU A 156 -26.27 -5.15 -10.63
C LEU A 156 -26.42 -4.32 -9.35
N LEU A 157 -27.21 -3.23 -9.41
CA LEU A 157 -27.47 -2.33 -8.29
C LEU A 157 -28.71 -2.68 -7.46
N ASP A 158 -29.39 -3.81 -7.72
CA ASP A 158 -30.61 -4.16 -7.00
C ASP A 158 -30.38 -4.37 -5.50
N LYS A 159 -29.26 -4.96 -5.12
CA LYS A 159 -28.93 -5.37 -3.76
C LYS A 159 -27.73 -4.63 -3.15
N VAL A 160 -26.91 -4.00 -3.95
CA VAL A 160 -25.71 -3.26 -3.55
C VAL A 160 -25.61 -1.95 -4.30
N ASP A 161 -24.90 -0.99 -3.74
CA ASP A 161 -24.41 0.17 -4.47
C ASP A 161 -22.94 -0.02 -4.86
N LEU A 162 -22.54 0.52 -6.00
CA LEU A 162 -21.14 0.62 -6.39
C LEU A 162 -20.62 2.02 -6.05
N VAL A 163 -19.50 2.08 -5.32
CA VAL A 163 -18.66 3.27 -5.20
C VAL A 163 -17.35 2.98 -5.93
N PHE A 164 -17.03 3.80 -6.91
CA PHE A 164 -15.86 3.63 -7.75
C PHE A 164 -14.94 4.84 -7.68
N VAL A 165 -13.67 4.62 -7.33
CA VAL A 165 -12.58 5.59 -7.38
C VAL A 165 -11.77 5.31 -8.65
N PRO A 166 -11.96 6.09 -9.73
CA PRO A 166 -11.36 5.78 -11.03
C PRO A 166 -9.85 5.97 -11.07
N VAL A 167 -9.33 6.97 -10.36
CA VAL A 167 -7.90 7.26 -10.24
C VAL A 167 -7.60 7.69 -8.82
N TYR A 168 -6.97 6.82 -8.05
CA TYR A 168 -6.63 7.14 -6.66
C TYR A 168 -5.39 8.02 -6.56
N ASN A 169 -4.29 7.67 -7.23
CA ASN A 169 -3.05 8.44 -7.28
C ASN A 169 -3.07 9.39 -8.50
N ILE A 170 -3.85 10.48 -8.41
CA ILE A 170 -4.03 11.41 -9.52
C ILE A 170 -2.72 12.12 -9.87
N ASP A 171 -1.95 12.56 -8.86
CA ASP A 171 -0.71 13.29 -9.08
C ASP A 171 0.35 12.42 -9.77
N GLY A 172 0.41 11.14 -9.44
CA GLY A 172 1.23 10.17 -10.16
C GLY A 172 0.69 9.88 -11.57
N HIS A 173 -0.65 9.83 -11.72
CA HIS A 173 -1.29 9.56 -13.02
C HIS A 173 -0.96 10.66 -14.04
N GLU A 174 -0.95 11.92 -13.63
CA GLU A 174 -0.65 13.03 -14.54
C GLU A 174 0.86 13.13 -14.92
N LYS A 175 1.74 12.41 -14.24
CA LYS A 175 3.16 12.26 -14.61
C LYS A 175 3.37 11.12 -15.62
N MET A 176 2.62 11.13 -16.72
CA MET A 176 2.69 10.10 -17.73
C MET A 176 4.01 10.10 -18.49
N SER A 177 4.56 8.91 -18.71
CA SER A 177 5.73 8.66 -19.57
C SER A 177 5.67 7.23 -20.11
N ARG A 178 6.23 7.03 -21.29
CA ARG A 178 6.43 5.68 -21.85
C ARG A 178 7.44 4.84 -21.06
N TRP A 179 8.29 5.50 -20.27
CA TRP A 179 9.31 4.85 -19.44
C TRP A 179 8.82 4.44 -18.06
N ASN A 180 7.66 4.91 -17.64
CA ASN A 180 7.03 4.40 -16.45
C ASN A 180 6.55 2.97 -16.71
N PHE A 181 6.82 2.06 -15.77
CA PHE A 181 6.44 0.64 -15.90
C PHE A 181 6.85 0.02 -17.25
N PRO A 182 8.16 -0.05 -17.57
CA PRO A 182 8.63 -0.49 -18.90
C PRO A 182 8.25 -1.94 -19.24
N ALA A 183 8.01 -2.79 -18.24
CA ALA A 183 7.53 -4.15 -18.43
C ALA A 183 6.03 -4.25 -18.71
N LEU A 184 5.27 -3.20 -18.46
CA LEU A 184 3.82 -3.16 -18.65
C LEU A 184 3.47 -2.89 -20.13
N ARG A 185 2.86 -3.89 -20.78
CA ARG A 185 2.48 -3.84 -22.20
C ARG A 185 1.23 -2.99 -22.40
N GLY A 186 1.44 -1.73 -22.80
CA GLY A 186 0.36 -0.76 -23.00
C GLY A 186 -0.36 -0.34 -21.70
N PRO A 187 -0.99 0.83 -21.75
CA PRO A 187 -1.03 1.80 -22.85
C PRO A 187 0.34 2.39 -23.18
N ALA A 188 0.43 3.23 -24.24
CA ALA A 188 1.69 3.81 -24.72
C ALA A 188 2.42 4.61 -23.64
N GLU A 189 1.69 5.44 -22.92
CA GLU A 189 2.19 6.19 -21.75
C GLU A 189 1.44 5.76 -20.50
N LYS A 190 2.13 5.77 -19.36
CA LYS A 190 1.64 5.32 -18.07
C LYS A 190 2.04 6.32 -16.98
N GLY A 191 1.19 6.48 -15.97
CA GLY A 191 1.48 7.30 -14.81
C GLY A 191 2.66 6.77 -13.97
N TYR A 192 3.11 7.59 -13.03
CA TYR A 192 4.23 7.29 -12.15
C TYR A 192 3.74 6.56 -10.88
N VAL A 193 4.54 5.65 -10.32
CA VAL A 193 4.15 4.83 -9.17
C VAL A 193 3.87 5.65 -7.90
N GLY A 194 4.71 6.64 -7.60
CA GLY A 194 4.58 7.50 -6.44
C GLY A 194 3.62 8.68 -6.66
N ASN A 195 3.12 9.25 -5.58
CA ASN A 195 2.33 10.48 -5.61
C ASN A 195 3.20 11.75 -5.81
N SER A 196 2.67 12.94 -5.51
CA SER A 196 3.41 14.22 -5.60
C SER A 196 4.68 14.25 -4.73
N ARG A 197 4.69 13.53 -3.61
CA ARG A 197 5.83 13.42 -2.69
C ARG A 197 6.66 12.15 -2.87
N ASN A 198 6.47 11.42 -3.96
CA ASN A 198 7.12 10.14 -4.23
C ASN A 198 6.81 9.05 -3.17
N ILE A 199 5.63 9.10 -2.56
CA ILE A 199 5.15 8.08 -1.64
C ILE A 199 4.42 7.02 -2.45
N ASN A 200 4.77 5.74 -2.25
CA ASN A 200 3.97 4.62 -2.71
C ASN A 200 2.72 4.49 -1.81
N LEU A 201 1.55 4.86 -2.34
CA LEU A 201 0.31 4.85 -1.58
C LEU A 201 -0.09 3.46 -1.08
N ASN A 202 0.35 2.38 -1.79
CA ASN A 202 0.17 0.99 -1.33
C ASN A 202 1.26 0.55 -0.32
N ARG A 203 1.88 1.49 0.37
CA ARG A 203 2.74 1.33 1.55
C ARG A 203 2.36 2.32 2.65
N ASP A 204 1.25 3.05 2.45
CA ASP A 204 0.93 4.22 3.27
C ASP A 204 -0.31 4.06 4.16
N TYR A 205 -1.08 2.97 4.03
CA TYR A 205 -2.30 2.79 4.83
C TYR A 205 -2.03 2.77 6.34
N ALA A 206 -0.98 2.12 6.81
CA ALA A 206 -0.63 2.08 8.24
C ALA A 206 -0.21 3.46 8.77
N LYS A 207 0.67 4.16 8.05
CA LYS A 207 1.28 5.42 8.51
C LYS A 207 0.50 6.68 8.09
N ALA A 208 -0.28 6.61 7.01
CA ALA A 208 -1.18 7.67 6.53
C ALA A 208 -0.52 9.06 6.42
N ASP A 209 0.66 9.12 5.78
CA ASP A 209 1.42 10.36 5.58
C ASP A 209 0.94 11.16 4.37
N ALA A 210 0.35 10.49 3.37
CA ALA A 210 -0.18 11.11 2.18
C ALA A 210 -1.62 11.60 2.40
N PRO A 211 -2.01 12.78 1.90
CA PRO A 211 -3.39 13.25 1.99
C PRO A 211 -4.36 12.29 1.29
N GLU A 212 -3.92 11.64 0.22
CA GLU A 212 -4.69 10.62 -0.49
C GLU A 212 -5.04 9.44 0.45
N SER A 213 -4.06 8.91 1.19
CA SER A 213 -4.27 7.80 2.13
C SER A 213 -5.21 8.20 3.26
N ARG A 214 -5.07 9.41 3.79
CA ARG A 214 -5.97 9.95 4.82
C ARG A 214 -7.41 10.05 4.30
N ALA A 215 -7.60 10.52 3.07
CA ALA A 215 -8.92 10.60 2.43
C ALA A 215 -9.53 9.20 2.22
N MET A 216 -8.74 8.22 1.75
CA MET A 216 -9.22 6.87 1.53
C MET A 216 -9.59 6.14 2.84
N ILE A 217 -8.79 6.29 3.90
CA ILE A 217 -9.10 5.76 5.23
C ILE A 217 -10.42 6.36 5.73
N GLY A 218 -10.61 7.67 5.59
CA GLY A 218 -11.88 8.35 5.90
C GLY A 218 -13.06 7.80 5.09
N LEU A 219 -12.84 7.54 3.79
CA LEU A 219 -13.85 6.95 2.91
C LEU A 219 -14.22 5.52 3.33
N LEU A 220 -13.24 4.65 3.59
CA LEU A 220 -13.45 3.28 4.06
C LEU A 220 -14.26 3.25 5.36
N ARG A 221 -13.93 4.12 6.32
CA ARG A 221 -14.68 4.24 7.57
C ARG A 221 -16.12 4.72 7.38
N ARG A 222 -16.33 5.71 6.49
CA ARG A 222 -17.66 6.25 6.18
C ARG A 222 -18.56 5.25 5.47
N LEU A 223 -18.00 4.50 4.51
CA LEU A 223 -18.76 3.56 3.69
C LEU A 223 -18.96 2.20 4.35
N ASP A 224 -18.02 1.76 5.17
CA ASP A 224 -17.95 0.39 5.70
C ASP A 224 -18.29 -0.69 4.65
N PRO A 225 -17.57 -0.75 3.51
CA PRO A 225 -17.98 -1.55 2.37
C PRO A 225 -18.07 -3.03 2.74
N ILE A 226 -19.01 -3.76 2.09
CA ILE A 226 -19.09 -5.22 2.24
C ILE A 226 -18.04 -5.93 1.38
N LEU A 227 -17.48 -5.26 0.40
CA LEU A 227 -16.38 -5.73 -0.43
C LEU A 227 -15.58 -4.52 -0.90
N TYR A 228 -14.26 -4.61 -0.78
CA TYR A 228 -13.32 -3.65 -1.32
C TYR A 228 -12.46 -4.33 -2.39
N VAL A 229 -12.39 -3.77 -3.59
CA VAL A 229 -11.60 -4.28 -4.72
C VAL A 229 -10.56 -3.24 -5.08
N ASP A 230 -9.29 -3.60 -5.01
CA ASP A 230 -8.15 -2.77 -5.41
C ASP A 230 -7.54 -3.31 -6.71
N CYS A 231 -7.56 -2.50 -7.77
CA CYS A 231 -7.15 -2.91 -9.10
C CYS A 231 -5.71 -2.51 -9.39
N HIS A 232 -4.88 -3.52 -9.62
CA HIS A 232 -3.45 -3.44 -9.93
C HIS A 232 -3.10 -4.15 -11.24
N VAL A 233 -1.80 -4.11 -11.55
CA VAL A 233 -1.15 -4.91 -12.58
C VAL A 233 0.11 -5.51 -11.99
N SER A 234 0.26 -6.84 -12.12
CA SER A 234 1.38 -7.57 -11.53
C SER A 234 2.73 -7.20 -12.15
N ASP A 235 3.77 -7.43 -11.40
CA ASP A 235 5.14 -7.59 -11.87
C ASP A 235 5.54 -9.08 -11.89
N GLY A 236 6.81 -9.39 -12.10
CA GLY A 236 7.38 -10.73 -11.93
C GLY A 236 7.83 -11.39 -13.22
N PHE A 237 7.18 -12.47 -13.64
CA PHE A 237 7.61 -13.34 -14.74
C PHE A 237 6.48 -13.60 -15.74
N ASP A 238 6.80 -14.05 -16.96
CA ASP A 238 5.78 -14.34 -17.97
C ASP A 238 5.05 -15.67 -17.71
N MET A 239 3.74 -15.67 -17.93
CA MET A 239 2.84 -16.80 -17.72
C MET A 239 1.67 -16.76 -18.69
N GLN A 240 0.91 -17.85 -18.80
CA GLN A 240 -0.28 -17.88 -19.69
C GLN A 240 -1.49 -17.19 -19.08
N TYR A 241 -1.58 -17.12 -17.75
CA TYR A 241 -2.66 -16.43 -17.05
C TYR A 241 -2.68 -14.94 -17.43
N ASP A 242 -3.87 -14.38 -17.56
CA ASP A 242 -4.05 -12.96 -17.89
C ASP A 242 -4.63 -12.14 -16.73
N ILE A 243 -5.53 -12.72 -15.95
CA ILE A 243 -6.12 -12.10 -14.78
C ILE A 243 -5.72 -12.87 -13.55
N THR A 244 -5.02 -12.22 -12.64
CA THR A 244 -4.73 -12.79 -11.34
C THR A 244 -5.34 -11.93 -10.24
N PHE A 245 -5.67 -12.55 -9.10
CA PHE A 245 -6.22 -11.85 -7.95
C PHE A 245 -5.87 -12.60 -6.68
N THR A 246 -5.93 -11.92 -5.55
CA THR A 246 -5.71 -12.52 -4.24
C THR A 246 -6.45 -11.76 -3.15
N TYR A 247 -6.25 -12.17 -1.91
CA TYR A 247 -6.81 -11.58 -0.69
C TYR A 247 -5.69 -11.38 0.32
N ALA A 248 -5.94 -10.67 1.41
CA ALA A 248 -4.97 -10.52 2.48
C ALA A 248 -4.42 -11.89 2.91
N GLY A 249 -3.09 -12.00 2.91
CA GLY A 249 -2.41 -13.23 3.29
C GLY A 249 -2.83 -14.46 2.49
N TRP A 250 -3.25 -14.29 1.24
CA TRP A 250 -3.84 -15.34 0.39
C TRP A 250 -5.04 -16.05 1.05
N GLY A 251 -5.75 -15.36 1.97
CA GLY A 251 -6.79 -15.92 2.81
C GLY A 251 -6.27 -16.87 3.90
N ARG A 252 -5.22 -17.64 3.64
CA ARG A 252 -4.63 -18.58 4.60
C ARG A 252 -4.03 -17.88 5.82
N TYR A 253 -3.39 -16.75 5.62
CA TYR A 253 -2.72 -15.96 6.65
C TYR A 253 -3.49 -14.71 7.05
N ALA A 254 -4.76 -14.59 6.64
CA ALA A 254 -5.63 -13.49 7.06
C ALA A 254 -5.89 -13.54 8.57
N TYR A 255 -5.95 -12.38 9.20
CA TYR A 255 -6.28 -12.25 10.62
C TYR A 255 -7.79 -12.45 10.87
N HIS A 256 -8.63 -11.97 9.95
CA HIS A 256 -10.08 -12.13 9.99
C HIS A 256 -10.52 -13.36 9.18
N ARG A 257 -10.89 -14.43 9.91
CA ARG A 257 -11.09 -15.76 9.30
C ARG A 257 -12.41 -15.91 8.57
N ALA A 258 -13.50 -15.37 9.09
CA ALA A 258 -14.83 -15.57 8.50
C ALA A 258 -14.95 -14.89 7.13
N THR A 259 -14.41 -13.68 6.99
CA THR A 259 -14.36 -12.97 5.71
C THR A 259 -13.39 -13.64 4.73
N ALA A 260 -12.23 -14.10 5.22
CA ALA A 260 -11.26 -14.85 4.40
C ALA A 260 -11.84 -16.16 3.85
N ASP A 261 -12.60 -16.89 4.66
CA ASP A 261 -13.26 -18.13 4.25
C ASP A 261 -14.33 -17.88 3.17
N TRP A 262 -15.08 -16.77 3.26
CA TRP A 262 -15.99 -16.36 2.19
C TRP A 262 -15.24 -16.01 0.90
N LEU A 263 -14.13 -15.23 1.00
CA LEU A 263 -13.30 -14.88 -0.15
C LEU A 263 -12.73 -16.11 -0.86
N GLN A 264 -12.20 -17.07 -0.11
CA GLN A 264 -11.62 -18.28 -0.67
C GLN A 264 -12.69 -19.28 -1.18
N GLY A 265 -13.77 -19.48 -0.41
CA GLY A 265 -14.77 -20.50 -0.70
C GLY A 265 -15.87 -20.08 -1.66
N ARG A 266 -16.15 -18.78 -1.75
CA ARG A 266 -17.25 -18.26 -2.57
C ARG A 266 -16.79 -17.30 -3.64
N PHE A 267 -16.07 -16.24 -3.26
CA PHE A 267 -15.64 -15.21 -4.20
C PHE A 267 -14.69 -15.78 -5.26
N GLY A 268 -13.60 -16.40 -4.85
CA GLY A 268 -12.58 -16.93 -5.76
C GLY A 268 -13.14 -17.87 -6.82
N PRO A 269 -13.85 -18.97 -6.45
CA PRO A 269 -14.44 -19.87 -7.42
C PRO A 269 -15.45 -19.21 -8.36
N SER A 270 -16.29 -18.31 -7.85
CA SER A 270 -17.32 -17.64 -8.66
C SER A 270 -16.73 -16.69 -9.69
N VAL A 271 -15.72 -15.90 -9.30
CA VAL A 271 -15.03 -14.97 -10.21
C VAL A 271 -14.19 -15.73 -11.23
N THR A 272 -13.49 -16.79 -10.81
CA THR A 272 -12.75 -17.69 -11.71
C THR A 272 -13.66 -18.23 -12.81
N ALA A 273 -14.81 -18.81 -12.44
CA ALA A 273 -15.76 -19.36 -13.42
C ALA A 273 -16.30 -18.29 -14.39
N ALA A 274 -16.55 -17.06 -13.91
CA ALA A 274 -16.99 -15.95 -14.76
C ALA A 274 -15.91 -15.55 -15.79
N LEU A 275 -14.66 -15.44 -15.34
CA LEU A 275 -13.52 -15.11 -16.20
C LEU A 275 -13.27 -16.20 -17.24
N GLU A 276 -13.25 -17.47 -16.85
CA GLU A 276 -13.08 -18.61 -17.78
C GLU A 276 -14.19 -18.64 -18.83
N LYS A 277 -15.44 -18.43 -18.43
CA LYS A 277 -16.59 -18.34 -19.34
C LYS A 277 -16.45 -17.19 -20.34
N ALA A 278 -15.78 -16.10 -19.96
CA ALA A 278 -15.52 -14.95 -20.81
C ALA A 278 -14.27 -15.11 -21.69
N GLY A 279 -13.53 -16.23 -21.57
CA GLY A 279 -12.36 -16.56 -22.37
C GLY A 279 -11.04 -16.05 -21.79
N HIS A 280 -11.01 -15.74 -20.48
CA HIS A 280 -9.81 -15.41 -19.74
C HIS A 280 -9.20 -16.64 -19.04
N ILE A 281 -7.95 -16.54 -18.64
CA ILE A 281 -7.23 -17.60 -17.92
C ILE A 281 -6.86 -17.06 -16.52
N PRO A 282 -7.77 -17.15 -15.55
CA PRO A 282 -7.51 -16.61 -14.21
C PRO A 282 -6.68 -17.54 -13.34
N THR A 283 -6.01 -16.96 -12.32
CA THR A 283 -5.43 -17.71 -11.20
C THR A 283 -5.30 -16.83 -9.97
N ILE A 284 -5.03 -17.45 -8.82
CA ILE A 284 -4.60 -16.72 -7.61
C ILE A 284 -3.21 -16.12 -7.88
N TYR A 285 -3.02 -14.86 -7.49
CA TYR A 285 -1.78 -14.12 -7.75
C TYR A 285 -0.54 -14.90 -7.32
N PRO A 286 0.35 -15.26 -8.27
CA PRO A 286 1.50 -16.08 -8.00
C PRO A 286 2.71 -15.21 -7.66
N SER A 287 2.82 -14.72 -6.41
CA SER A 287 4.00 -13.97 -5.96
C SER A 287 5.26 -14.84 -6.06
N PRO A 288 6.20 -14.56 -6.98
CA PRO A 288 7.37 -15.43 -7.16
C PRO A 288 8.34 -15.34 -6.00
N ILE A 289 9.01 -16.47 -5.68
CA ILE A 289 10.15 -16.48 -4.75
C ILE A 289 11.36 -15.86 -5.43
N ASP A 290 11.54 -16.16 -6.72
CA ASP A 290 12.65 -15.68 -7.54
C ASP A 290 12.14 -15.41 -8.96
N THR A 291 12.19 -14.15 -9.39
CA THR A 291 11.73 -13.76 -10.73
C THR A 291 12.63 -14.30 -11.85
N ARG A 292 13.91 -14.62 -11.53
CA ARG A 292 14.85 -15.22 -12.49
C ARG A 292 14.74 -16.74 -12.56
N GLU A 293 14.17 -17.37 -11.56
CA GLU A 293 13.95 -18.82 -11.51
C GLU A 293 12.51 -19.10 -11.03
N PRO A 294 11.49 -18.77 -11.84
CA PRO A 294 10.08 -18.82 -11.41
C PRO A 294 9.66 -20.22 -10.94
N THR A 295 10.28 -21.28 -11.47
CA THR A 295 10.03 -22.67 -11.04
C THR A 295 10.48 -22.99 -9.60
N LYS A 296 11.24 -22.08 -8.93
CA LYS A 296 11.49 -22.19 -7.49
C LYS A 296 10.22 -22.08 -6.65
N GLY A 297 9.17 -21.49 -7.21
CA GLY A 297 7.84 -21.51 -6.61
C GLY A 297 7.25 -20.14 -6.33
N ILE A 298 6.05 -20.18 -5.73
CA ILE A 298 5.28 -19.03 -5.35
C ILE A 298 5.20 -18.93 -3.82
N ARG A 299 5.29 -17.71 -3.32
CA ARG A 299 5.22 -17.41 -1.89
C ARG A 299 3.80 -17.05 -1.49
N GLN A 300 3.36 -17.55 -0.34
CA GLN A 300 2.20 -17.04 0.40
C GLN A 300 2.65 -16.60 1.79
N ALA A 301 2.28 -15.41 2.21
CA ALA A 301 2.75 -14.82 3.47
C ALA A 301 1.67 -13.95 4.12
N PRO A 302 1.71 -13.73 5.45
CA PRO A 302 0.91 -12.69 6.09
C PRO A 302 1.17 -11.32 5.46
N GLU A 303 0.16 -10.46 5.49
CA GLU A 303 0.24 -9.07 5.05
C GLU A 303 -0.03 -8.12 6.21
N GLY A 304 0.75 -7.06 6.28
CA GLY A 304 0.54 -6.00 7.27
C GLY A 304 -0.37 -4.88 6.76
N PRO A 305 -0.83 -3.98 7.66
CA PRO A 305 -1.76 -2.92 7.31
C PRO A 305 -1.17 -1.79 6.46
N ARG A 306 0.10 -1.87 6.03
CA ARG A 306 0.68 -0.92 5.06
C ARG A 306 0.06 -1.02 3.68
N TYR A 307 -0.43 -2.20 3.31
CA TYR A 307 -1.04 -2.51 2.02
C TYR A 307 -2.56 -2.33 2.07
N SER A 308 -3.20 -2.02 0.96
CA SER A 308 -4.66 -1.90 0.86
C SER A 308 -5.39 -3.17 1.32
N THR A 309 -4.93 -4.34 0.87
CA THR A 309 -5.48 -5.64 1.24
C THR A 309 -5.27 -5.97 2.72
N GLY A 310 -4.05 -5.81 3.22
CA GLY A 310 -3.75 -6.01 4.63
C GLY A 310 -4.55 -5.05 5.51
N TYR A 311 -4.64 -3.75 5.14
CA TYR A 311 -5.46 -2.78 5.86
C TYR A 311 -6.92 -3.20 5.93
N GLY A 312 -7.49 -3.64 4.77
CA GLY A 312 -8.85 -4.16 4.72
C GLY A 312 -9.07 -5.32 5.69
N ASP A 313 -8.14 -6.27 5.75
CA ASP A 313 -8.19 -7.37 6.72
C ASP A 313 -8.18 -6.83 8.16
N PHE A 314 -7.25 -5.95 8.52
CA PHE A 314 -7.14 -5.39 9.86
C PHE A 314 -8.37 -4.56 10.32
N ILE A 315 -9.16 -4.03 9.40
CA ILE A 315 -10.42 -3.31 9.71
C ILE A 315 -11.68 -4.19 9.52
N GLY A 316 -11.53 -5.48 9.21
CA GLY A 316 -12.64 -6.42 9.01
C GLY A 316 -13.48 -6.12 7.77
N VAL A 317 -12.84 -5.70 6.67
CA VAL A 317 -13.44 -5.49 5.35
C VAL A 317 -12.87 -6.52 4.37
N PRO A 318 -13.69 -7.41 3.79
CA PRO A 318 -13.24 -8.33 2.75
C PRO A 318 -12.61 -7.55 1.61
N THR A 319 -11.33 -7.78 1.34
CA THR A 319 -10.59 -7.02 0.33
C THR A 319 -9.95 -7.94 -0.69
N VAL A 320 -10.11 -7.60 -1.97
CA VAL A 320 -9.57 -8.31 -3.12
C VAL A 320 -8.53 -7.44 -3.80
N LEU A 321 -7.34 -8.00 -4.00
CA LEU A 321 -6.30 -7.45 -4.85
C LEU A 321 -6.44 -8.07 -6.23
N VAL A 322 -6.65 -7.24 -7.24
CA VAL A 322 -6.59 -7.66 -8.65
C VAL A 322 -5.22 -7.34 -9.19
N GLU A 323 -4.53 -8.34 -9.77
CA GLU A 323 -3.16 -8.21 -10.27
C GLU A 323 -3.09 -8.75 -11.70
N ASN A 324 -3.51 -7.93 -12.65
CA ASN A 324 -3.51 -8.33 -14.05
C ASN A 324 -2.09 -8.57 -14.55
N HIS A 325 -1.91 -9.55 -15.44
CA HIS A 325 -0.56 -9.86 -15.92
C HIS A 325 -0.01 -8.78 -16.86
N MET A 326 1.06 -8.08 -16.41
CA MET A 326 1.65 -6.92 -17.08
C MET A 326 2.01 -7.11 -18.56
N MET A 327 2.41 -8.33 -18.98
CA MET A 327 2.86 -8.60 -20.35
C MET A 327 1.72 -8.95 -21.31
N LYS A 328 0.47 -9.07 -20.85
CA LYS A 328 -0.69 -9.26 -21.72
C LYS A 328 -1.11 -7.94 -22.38
N PRO A 329 -1.72 -7.97 -23.57
CA PRO A 329 -2.24 -6.77 -24.22
C PRO A 329 -3.18 -5.99 -23.32
N TYR A 330 -3.07 -4.65 -23.32
CA TYR A 330 -3.85 -3.75 -22.47
C TYR A 330 -5.36 -3.99 -22.60
N ARG A 331 -5.85 -4.10 -23.85
CA ARG A 331 -7.26 -4.43 -24.13
C ARG A 331 -7.72 -5.70 -23.42
N GLN A 332 -6.92 -6.78 -23.49
CA GLN A 332 -7.24 -8.06 -22.83
C GLN A 332 -7.36 -7.90 -21.32
N ARG A 333 -6.44 -7.16 -20.69
CA ARG A 333 -6.43 -6.92 -19.26
C ARG A 333 -7.64 -6.09 -18.81
N VAL A 334 -7.96 -5.00 -19.53
CA VAL A 334 -9.15 -4.17 -19.27
C VAL A 334 -10.44 -4.99 -19.35
N LEU A 335 -10.59 -5.84 -20.37
CA LEU A 335 -11.78 -6.68 -20.54
C LEU A 335 -11.90 -7.74 -19.45
N GLY A 336 -10.80 -8.34 -19.02
CA GLY A 336 -10.80 -9.27 -17.88
C GLY A 336 -11.15 -8.59 -16.58
N THR A 337 -10.62 -7.38 -16.33
CA THR A 337 -10.99 -6.58 -15.16
C THR A 337 -12.48 -6.23 -15.16
N TYR A 338 -13.04 -5.85 -16.30
CA TYR A 338 -14.49 -5.62 -16.42
C TYR A 338 -15.29 -6.84 -15.98
N VAL A 339 -14.94 -8.04 -16.50
CA VAL A 339 -15.64 -9.30 -16.15
C VAL A 339 -15.53 -9.59 -14.66
N LEU A 340 -14.34 -9.38 -14.06
CA LEU A 340 -14.11 -9.55 -12.63
C LEU A 340 -15.00 -8.61 -11.81
N LEU A 341 -15.04 -7.32 -12.15
CA LEU A 341 -15.84 -6.32 -11.43
C LEU A 341 -17.34 -6.60 -11.54
N GLU A 342 -17.83 -6.98 -12.71
CA GLU A 342 -19.23 -7.38 -12.90
C GLU A 342 -19.60 -8.60 -12.06
N ALA A 343 -18.73 -9.62 -12.05
CA ALA A 343 -18.92 -10.82 -11.24
C ALA A 343 -18.86 -10.52 -9.74
N ALA A 344 -17.96 -9.65 -9.31
CA ALA A 344 -17.83 -9.20 -7.92
C ALA A 344 -19.10 -8.48 -7.43
N LEU A 345 -19.64 -7.53 -8.20
CA LEU A 345 -20.89 -6.83 -7.88
C LEU A 345 -22.07 -7.79 -7.77
N LYS A 346 -22.21 -8.68 -8.74
CA LYS A 346 -23.28 -9.68 -8.76
C LYS A 346 -23.23 -10.58 -7.54
N LEU A 347 -22.06 -11.11 -7.21
CA LEU A 347 -21.87 -12.01 -6.07
C LEU A 347 -22.06 -11.27 -4.75
N ALA A 348 -21.50 -10.07 -4.60
CA ALA A 348 -21.69 -9.25 -3.40
C ALA A 348 -23.18 -8.98 -3.12
N GLY A 349 -23.96 -8.70 -4.17
CA GLY A 349 -25.41 -8.55 -4.05
C GLY A 349 -26.14 -9.83 -3.66
N GLN A 350 -25.69 -10.99 -4.15
CA GLN A 350 -26.27 -12.29 -3.80
C GLN A 350 -25.95 -12.71 -2.37
N ASP A 351 -24.73 -12.49 -1.93
CA ASP A 351 -24.19 -12.96 -0.64
C ASP A 351 -24.14 -11.84 0.42
N ALA A 352 -24.80 -10.69 0.22
CA ALA A 352 -24.71 -9.51 1.10
C ALA A 352 -24.94 -9.86 2.59
N GLY A 353 -25.95 -10.70 2.88
CA GLY A 353 -26.24 -11.16 4.24
C GLY A 353 -25.13 -12.04 4.82
N ALA A 354 -24.57 -12.95 4.03
CA ALA A 354 -23.47 -13.83 4.46
C ALA A 354 -22.19 -13.03 4.73
N ILE A 355 -21.89 -12.03 3.87
CA ILE A 355 -20.73 -11.15 4.07
C ILE A 355 -20.91 -10.30 5.34
N ALA A 356 -22.10 -9.73 5.55
CA ALA A 356 -22.41 -8.96 6.76
C ALA A 356 -22.23 -9.79 8.03
N GLN A 357 -22.68 -11.06 8.01
CA GLN A 357 -22.50 -12.00 9.13
C GLN A 357 -21.01 -12.32 9.36
N ALA A 358 -20.23 -12.57 8.29
CA ALA A 358 -18.79 -12.82 8.39
C ALA A 358 -18.06 -11.62 9.00
N LYS A 359 -18.33 -10.39 8.50
CA LYS A 359 -17.80 -9.15 9.07
C LYS A 359 -18.14 -8.98 10.55
N ALA A 360 -19.39 -9.26 10.93
CA ALA A 360 -19.83 -9.15 12.33
C ALA A 360 -19.09 -10.17 13.23
N SER A 361 -18.91 -11.40 12.75
CA SER A 361 -18.15 -12.44 13.44
C SER A 361 -16.68 -12.02 13.65
N ASP A 362 -16.02 -11.55 12.61
CA ASP A 362 -14.63 -11.12 12.68
C ASP A 362 -14.45 -9.90 13.60
N ARG A 363 -15.35 -8.91 13.55
CA ARG A 363 -15.34 -7.75 14.45
C ARG A 363 -15.63 -8.07 15.92
N ALA A 364 -16.30 -9.15 16.18
CA ALA A 364 -16.50 -9.68 17.54
C ALA A 364 -15.31 -10.48 18.04
N SER A 365 -14.42 -10.92 17.17
CA SER A 365 -13.22 -11.68 17.53
C SER A 365 -12.25 -10.83 18.37
N ARG A 366 -11.66 -11.45 19.40
CA ARG A 366 -10.65 -10.83 20.28
C ARG A 366 -9.47 -11.80 20.40
N PRO A 367 -8.57 -11.81 19.41
CA PRO A 367 -7.40 -12.68 19.49
C PRO A 367 -6.51 -12.25 20.66
N ALA A 368 -5.99 -13.25 21.38
CA ALA A 368 -5.08 -13.00 22.50
C ALA A 368 -3.66 -12.65 22.04
N GLU A 369 -3.34 -12.95 20.79
CA GLU A 369 -1.99 -12.84 20.23
C GLU A 369 -2.04 -12.35 18.79
N MET A 370 -0.95 -11.72 18.36
CA MET A 370 -0.72 -11.29 16.98
C MET A 370 0.64 -11.80 16.50
N LEU A 371 0.68 -12.37 15.29
CA LEU A 371 1.92 -12.77 14.63
C LEU A 371 2.67 -11.52 14.15
N THR A 372 3.92 -11.33 14.60
CA THR A 372 4.74 -10.17 14.25
C THR A 372 5.89 -10.50 13.31
N ARG A 373 6.44 -11.72 13.40
CA ARG A 373 7.52 -12.16 12.52
C ARG A 373 7.33 -13.60 12.05
N TRP A 374 7.74 -13.85 10.83
CA TRP A 374 7.68 -15.17 10.18
C TRP A 374 8.88 -15.39 9.27
N LYS A 375 9.11 -16.62 8.89
CA LYS A 375 10.14 -17.06 7.94
C LYS A 375 9.54 -18.01 6.91
N PRO A 376 10.17 -18.16 5.72
CA PRO A 376 9.74 -19.18 4.77
C PRO A 376 9.72 -20.58 5.41
N ALA A 377 8.66 -21.34 5.12
CA ALA A 377 8.56 -22.74 5.53
C ALA A 377 9.68 -23.58 4.86
N ALA A 378 10.25 -24.51 5.63
CA ALA A 378 11.31 -25.38 5.13
C ALA A 378 10.84 -26.32 4.01
N GLN A 379 9.55 -26.64 3.97
CA GLN A 379 8.93 -27.50 2.97
C GLN A 379 7.74 -26.78 2.32
N PRO A 380 7.45 -27.07 1.03
CA PRO A 380 6.24 -26.57 0.39
C PRO A 380 4.99 -26.95 1.17
N ILE A 381 4.06 -25.99 1.31
CA ILE A 381 2.73 -26.22 1.91
C ILE A 381 1.72 -26.79 0.91
N GLY A 382 2.09 -26.86 -0.36
CA GLY A 382 1.30 -27.37 -1.47
C GLY A 382 2.02 -27.26 -2.79
N TRP A 383 1.35 -27.66 -3.86
CA TRP A 383 1.88 -27.62 -5.23
C TRP A 383 0.78 -27.20 -6.20
N VAL A 384 1.16 -26.41 -7.22
CA VAL A 384 0.37 -26.26 -8.44
C VAL A 384 0.95 -27.24 -9.45
N GLU A 385 0.28 -28.37 -9.66
CA GLU A 385 0.80 -29.48 -10.47
C GLU A 385 0.97 -29.11 -11.95
N ARG A 386 0.12 -28.21 -12.47
CA ARG A 386 0.14 -27.72 -13.85
C ARG A 386 -0.01 -26.21 -13.88
N PHE A 387 1.02 -25.52 -13.42
CA PHE A 387 1.08 -24.07 -13.53
C PHE A 387 1.31 -23.69 -14.99
N LYS A 388 0.45 -22.88 -15.56
CA LYS A 388 0.49 -22.45 -16.96
C LYS A 388 1.58 -21.39 -17.17
N GLY A 389 2.82 -21.84 -17.34
CA GLY A 389 4.01 -21.02 -17.56
C GLY A 389 4.28 -20.71 -19.04
N ILE A 390 5.32 -19.91 -19.27
CA ILE A 390 5.89 -19.62 -20.59
C ILE A 390 7.34 -20.09 -20.61
N ALA A 391 7.75 -20.77 -21.68
CA ALA A 391 9.12 -21.21 -21.85
C ALA A 391 10.08 -20.01 -21.96
N PHE A 392 11.27 -20.17 -21.41
CA PHE A 392 12.36 -19.19 -21.52
C PHE A 392 13.71 -19.89 -21.73
N ASP A 393 14.60 -19.21 -22.43
CA ASP A 393 16.02 -19.51 -22.46
C ASP A 393 16.76 -18.66 -21.44
N THR A 394 17.98 -19.07 -21.08
CA THR A 394 18.85 -18.26 -20.23
C THR A 394 20.14 -17.93 -20.97
N TYR A 395 20.65 -16.73 -20.75
CA TYR A 395 21.94 -16.27 -21.28
C TYR A 395 22.70 -15.48 -20.22
N VAL A 396 24.03 -15.41 -20.35
CA VAL A 396 24.83 -14.52 -19.52
C VAL A 396 24.86 -13.15 -20.19
N SER A 397 24.27 -12.16 -19.54
CA SER A 397 24.26 -10.79 -20.07
C SER A 397 25.65 -10.16 -19.93
N PRO A 398 26.24 -9.62 -21.00
CA PRO A 398 27.49 -8.89 -20.93
C PRO A 398 27.36 -7.59 -20.12
N ALA A 399 26.15 -7.05 -19.98
CA ALA A 399 25.88 -5.82 -19.21
C ALA A 399 25.77 -6.08 -17.71
N SER A 400 25.05 -7.13 -17.29
CA SER A 400 24.84 -7.45 -15.87
C SER A 400 25.87 -8.44 -15.31
N GLY A 401 26.58 -9.19 -16.16
CA GLY A 401 27.46 -10.30 -15.79
C GLY A 401 26.70 -11.50 -15.20
N ARG A 402 25.37 -11.48 -15.18
CA ARG A 402 24.52 -12.50 -14.56
C ARG A 402 23.73 -13.28 -15.59
N ARG A 403 23.21 -14.43 -15.16
CA ARG A 403 22.26 -15.20 -15.97
C ARG A 403 20.92 -14.49 -16.00
N GLU A 404 20.47 -14.08 -17.17
CA GLU A 404 19.21 -13.41 -17.43
C GLU A 404 18.29 -14.30 -18.28
N GLN A 405 16.99 -13.98 -18.31
CA GLN A 405 15.96 -14.74 -19.02
C GLN A 405 15.60 -14.08 -20.36
N LYS A 406 15.29 -14.92 -21.34
CA LYS A 406 14.68 -14.54 -22.61
C LYS A 406 13.40 -15.35 -22.79
N TRP A 407 12.27 -14.70 -22.57
CA TRP A 407 10.95 -15.32 -22.72
C TRP A 407 10.63 -15.60 -24.16
N LEU A 408 10.12 -16.82 -24.47
CA LEU A 408 9.94 -17.31 -25.81
C LEU A 408 8.50 -17.20 -26.36
N GLY A 409 7.53 -16.78 -25.50
CA GLY A 409 6.11 -16.73 -25.87
C GLY A 409 5.50 -18.10 -26.14
N ARG A 410 6.12 -19.20 -25.70
CA ARG A 410 5.68 -20.58 -25.93
C ARG A 410 5.12 -21.18 -24.64
N PRO A 411 3.83 -21.63 -24.64
CA PRO A 411 3.20 -22.25 -23.48
C PRO A 411 3.93 -23.51 -23.00
N VAL A 412 4.05 -23.63 -21.65
CA VAL A 412 4.54 -24.83 -20.97
C VAL A 412 3.78 -25.02 -19.66
N ASP A 413 3.73 -26.24 -19.16
CA ASP A 413 3.26 -26.51 -17.81
C ASP A 413 4.46 -26.67 -16.87
N TRP A 414 4.42 -26.01 -15.71
CA TRP A 414 5.38 -26.19 -14.65
C TRP A 414 4.73 -26.86 -13.44
N ARG A 415 5.50 -27.62 -12.69
CA ARG A 415 5.14 -28.04 -11.35
C ARG A 415 5.72 -27.02 -10.37
N MET A 416 4.84 -26.21 -9.74
CA MET A 416 5.24 -25.07 -8.92
C MET A 416 5.01 -25.35 -7.43
N PRO A 417 6.05 -25.33 -6.58
CA PRO A 417 5.84 -25.40 -5.13
C PRO A 417 5.22 -24.11 -4.59
N ILE A 418 4.35 -24.25 -3.60
CA ILE A 418 3.81 -23.14 -2.83
C ILE A 418 4.56 -23.12 -1.50
N ILE A 419 5.33 -22.05 -1.27
CA ILE A 419 6.09 -21.86 -0.03
C ILE A 419 5.28 -20.94 0.89
N GLY A 420 4.86 -21.49 1.99
CA GLY A 420 4.19 -20.75 3.06
C GLY A 420 5.17 -20.10 4.01
N GLN A 421 4.66 -19.66 5.16
CA GLN A 421 5.44 -19.08 6.24
C GLN A 421 5.22 -19.83 7.55
N GLU A 422 6.28 -19.93 8.35
CA GLU A 422 6.27 -20.43 9.71
C GLU A 422 6.39 -19.27 10.70
N PRO A 423 5.64 -19.26 11.81
CA PRO A 423 5.78 -18.25 12.85
C PRO A 423 7.20 -18.25 13.43
N VAL A 424 7.75 -17.06 13.64
CA VAL A 424 9.02 -16.82 14.36
C VAL A 424 8.74 -16.13 15.67
N GLU A 425 7.83 -15.15 15.65
CA GLU A 425 7.50 -14.35 16.82
C GLU A 425 6.02 -14.01 16.83
N THR A 426 5.43 -14.16 18.01
CA THR A 426 4.04 -13.82 18.28
C THR A 426 4.00 -12.99 19.55
N VAL A 427 3.29 -11.88 19.53
CA VAL A 427 3.13 -10.99 20.68
C VAL A 427 1.78 -11.23 21.33
N ARG A 428 1.79 -11.45 22.63
CA ARG A 428 0.56 -11.47 23.43
C ARG A 428 0.05 -10.04 23.58
N LEU A 429 -1.21 -9.80 23.20
CA LEU A 429 -1.81 -8.49 23.29
C LEU A 429 -1.99 -8.04 24.74
N PRO A 430 -1.64 -6.79 25.10
CA PRO A 430 -1.85 -6.26 26.42
C PRO A 430 -3.33 -5.94 26.66
N LYS A 431 -3.71 -5.56 27.87
CA LYS A 431 -5.06 -5.01 28.13
C LYS A 431 -5.27 -3.68 27.41
N ALA A 432 -4.22 -2.87 27.36
CA ALA A 432 -4.22 -1.58 26.67
C ALA A 432 -2.79 -1.07 26.42
N TRP A 433 -2.67 -0.12 25.51
CA TRP A 433 -1.48 0.71 25.31
C TRP A 433 -1.71 2.11 25.88
N TRP A 434 -0.66 2.70 26.43
CA TRP A 434 -0.64 4.04 26.98
C TRP A 434 0.28 4.91 26.12
N VAL A 435 -0.31 5.89 25.43
CA VAL A 435 0.42 6.80 24.52
C VAL A 435 0.51 8.19 25.20
N PRO A 436 1.72 8.71 25.44
CA PRO A 436 1.89 10.04 26.03
C PRO A 436 1.25 11.13 25.18
N ALA A 437 0.69 12.18 25.82
CA ALA A 437 0.08 13.32 25.13
C ALA A 437 1.04 14.05 24.15
N GLY A 438 2.36 13.99 24.42
CA GLY A 438 3.38 14.56 23.53
C GLY A 438 3.50 13.87 22.18
N GLN A 439 2.98 12.64 22.04
CA GLN A 439 2.96 11.88 20.79
C GLN A 439 1.74 12.25 19.92
N ALA A 440 1.57 13.54 19.65
CA ALA A 440 0.39 14.07 18.97
C ALA A 440 0.18 13.47 17.57
N GLU A 441 1.26 13.17 16.84
CA GLU A 441 1.18 12.54 15.52
C GLU A 441 0.61 11.12 15.61
N VAL A 442 1.01 10.34 16.60
CA VAL A 442 0.47 8.99 16.86
C VAL A 442 -1.01 9.07 17.21
N ILE A 443 -1.40 9.98 18.11
CA ILE A 443 -2.80 10.18 18.52
C ILE A 443 -3.66 10.61 17.31
N ASP A 444 -3.16 11.51 16.45
CA ASP A 444 -3.82 11.87 15.18
C ASP A 444 -4.07 10.63 14.30
N ARG A 445 -3.09 9.73 14.17
CA ARG A 445 -3.27 8.49 13.39
C ARG A 445 -4.29 7.55 14.01
N LEU A 446 -4.27 7.37 15.33
CA LEU A 446 -5.29 6.57 16.03
C LEU A 446 -6.70 7.10 15.76
N THR A 447 -6.88 8.43 15.84
CA THR A 447 -8.15 9.10 15.52
C THR A 447 -8.57 8.88 14.07
N LEU A 448 -7.63 9.08 13.13
CA LEU A 448 -7.86 8.88 11.69
C LEU A 448 -8.34 7.45 11.39
N HIS A 449 -7.66 6.46 11.96
CA HIS A 449 -8.02 5.04 11.78
C HIS A 449 -9.33 4.67 12.49
N GLY A 450 -9.83 5.49 13.40
CA GLY A 450 -11.04 5.22 14.19
C GLY A 450 -10.81 4.27 15.35
N ILE A 451 -9.57 4.11 15.78
CA ILE A 451 -9.20 3.36 16.96
C ILE A 451 -9.70 4.13 18.18
N HIS A 452 -10.47 3.44 19.02
CA HIS A 452 -11.00 4.03 20.25
C HIS A 452 -9.90 4.17 21.30
N TYR A 453 -9.94 5.30 22.04
CA TYR A 453 -9.08 5.54 23.20
C TYR A 453 -9.76 6.45 24.21
N ASP A 454 -9.34 6.33 25.47
CA ASP A 454 -9.73 7.20 26.57
C ASP A 454 -8.60 8.17 26.89
N VAL A 455 -8.93 9.40 27.28
CA VAL A 455 -7.96 10.42 27.68
C VAL A 455 -7.95 10.54 29.21
N LEU A 456 -6.76 10.49 29.82
CA LEU A 456 -6.63 10.71 31.25
C LEU A 456 -6.97 12.16 31.63
N ASP A 457 -7.88 12.32 32.56
CA ASP A 457 -8.29 13.60 33.18
C ASP A 457 -7.55 13.90 34.49
N ALA A 458 -6.92 12.90 35.11
CA ALA A 458 -6.10 13.00 36.28
C ALA A 458 -4.84 12.13 36.21
N PRO A 459 -3.73 12.47 36.87
CA PRO A 459 -2.54 11.64 36.91
C PRO A 459 -2.84 10.25 37.48
N ARG A 460 -2.22 9.21 36.89
CA ARG A 460 -2.45 7.83 37.32
C ARG A 460 -1.14 7.04 37.41
N THR A 461 -0.87 6.47 38.58
CA THR A 461 0.30 5.62 38.82
C THR A 461 -0.04 4.16 38.52
N LEU A 462 0.74 3.53 37.63
CA LEU A 462 0.53 2.16 37.17
C LEU A 462 1.88 1.43 37.08
N THR A 463 1.84 0.11 37.24
CA THR A 463 2.96 -0.76 36.84
C THR A 463 2.67 -1.26 35.43
N LEU A 464 3.54 -0.90 34.51
CA LEU A 464 3.41 -1.10 33.07
C LEU A 464 4.65 -1.82 32.51
N ASP A 465 4.55 -2.30 31.29
CA ASP A 465 5.66 -2.87 30.54
C ASP A 465 6.20 -1.81 29.56
N ARG A 466 7.52 -1.62 29.60
CA ARG A 466 8.25 -0.68 28.73
C ARG A 466 9.20 -1.44 27.85
N ALA A 467 9.25 -1.07 26.55
CA ALA A 467 10.27 -1.53 25.64
C ALA A 467 11.45 -0.56 25.57
N ARG A 468 12.67 -1.11 25.59
CA ARG A 468 13.93 -0.40 25.36
C ARG A 468 14.55 -0.91 24.07
N LEU A 469 15.01 0.00 23.22
CA LEU A 469 15.69 -0.32 21.98
C LEU A 469 17.14 -0.69 22.26
N VAL A 470 17.58 -1.77 21.60
CA VAL A 470 18.97 -2.26 21.65
C VAL A 470 19.56 -2.14 20.25
N ASP A 471 20.66 -1.41 20.13
CA ASP A 471 21.37 -1.17 18.88
C ASP A 471 20.45 -0.74 17.72
N PRO A 472 19.64 0.34 17.90
CA PRO A 472 18.73 0.79 16.85
C PRO A 472 19.49 1.22 15.60
N GLN A 473 19.01 0.75 14.43
CA GLN A 473 19.59 1.05 13.13
C GLN A 473 18.59 1.82 12.27
N SER A 474 18.93 3.05 11.93
CA SER A 474 18.17 3.82 10.93
C SER A 474 18.43 3.27 9.54
N MET A 475 17.35 2.96 8.82
CA MET A 475 17.43 2.45 7.45
C MET A 475 17.48 3.62 6.43
N SER A 476 17.64 3.29 5.16
CA SER A 476 17.49 4.29 4.09
C SER A 476 16.05 4.83 4.05
N VAL A 477 15.89 6.09 3.60
CA VAL A 477 14.58 6.72 3.40
C VAL A 477 13.70 5.84 2.53
N ARG A 478 12.49 5.56 3.00
CA ARG A 478 11.49 4.78 2.30
C ARG A 478 10.11 5.41 2.51
N ASP A 479 9.39 5.69 1.42
CA ASP A 479 8.03 6.23 1.47
C ASP A 479 7.89 7.42 2.45
N ALA A 480 8.79 8.40 2.31
CA ALA A 480 8.90 9.62 3.10
C ALA A 480 9.27 9.43 4.60
N ARG A 481 9.63 8.24 5.03
CA ARG A 481 10.07 7.94 6.40
C ARG A 481 11.47 7.31 6.42
N ILE A 482 12.09 7.34 7.58
CA ILE A 482 13.33 6.60 7.86
C ILE A 482 12.94 5.43 8.76
N PRO A 483 12.75 4.22 8.19
CA PRO A 483 12.39 3.07 9.00
C PRO A 483 13.50 2.71 9.97
N LEU A 484 13.08 2.09 11.09
CA LEU A 484 13.96 1.69 12.17
C LEU A 484 13.97 0.17 12.31
N ASP A 485 15.14 -0.42 12.43
CA ASP A 485 15.35 -1.81 12.84
C ASP A 485 16.05 -1.85 14.19
N THR A 486 15.55 -2.66 15.12
CA THR A 486 16.09 -2.73 16.48
C THR A 486 15.69 -4.05 17.16
N LYS A 487 16.49 -4.47 18.12
CA LYS A 487 16.08 -5.48 19.12
C LYS A 487 15.41 -4.76 20.29
N LEU A 488 14.56 -5.45 21.00
CA LEU A 488 13.79 -4.90 22.10
C LEU A 488 14.06 -5.68 23.39
N LEU A 489 14.16 -4.95 24.49
CA LEU A 489 14.17 -5.49 25.84
C LEU A 489 12.94 -4.93 26.57
N HIS A 490 12.22 -5.78 27.28
CA HIS A 490 11.03 -5.41 28.05
C HIS A 490 11.35 -5.38 29.53
N GLU A 491 10.91 -4.32 30.21
CA GLU A 491 11.07 -4.14 31.65
C GLU A 491 9.75 -3.67 32.30
N ALA A 492 9.48 -4.18 33.49
CA ALA A 492 8.36 -3.69 34.30
C ALA A 492 8.77 -2.36 34.96
N VAL A 493 7.97 -1.31 34.76
CA VAL A 493 8.22 0.01 35.34
C VAL A 493 6.96 0.51 36.07
N THR A 494 7.15 1.22 37.19
CA THR A 494 6.06 1.91 37.87
C THR A 494 6.18 3.40 37.57
N GLU A 495 5.17 3.93 36.86
CA GLU A 495 5.16 5.33 36.43
C GLU A 495 3.85 6.03 36.75
N THR A 496 3.97 7.34 36.97
CA THR A 496 2.81 8.24 37.08
C THR A 496 2.56 8.88 35.71
N LEU A 497 1.55 8.42 35.02
CA LEU A 497 1.12 8.94 33.74
C LEU A 497 0.45 10.31 33.94
N PRO A 498 0.84 11.36 33.21
CA PRO A 498 0.25 12.69 33.35
C PRO A 498 -1.13 12.78 32.67
N VAL A 499 -1.86 13.85 33.00
CA VAL A 499 -3.09 14.26 32.29
C VAL A 499 -2.84 14.38 30.79
N GLY A 500 -3.82 13.98 29.99
CA GLY A 500 -3.73 13.99 28.52
C GLY A 500 -3.10 12.74 27.92
N THR A 501 -2.48 11.85 28.72
CA THR A 501 -2.08 10.52 28.23
C THR A 501 -3.30 9.75 27.75
N VAL A 502 -3.22 9.08 26.60
CA VAL A 502 -4.34 8.29 26.06
C VAL A 502 -4.16 6.81 26.33
N ARG A 503 -5.25 6.16 26.70
CA ARG A 503 -5.36 4.71 26.90
C ARG A 503 -6.08 4.09 25.72
N VAL A 504 -5.42 3.20 24.99
CA VAL A 504 -5.95 2.47 23.85
C VAL A 504 -6.25 1.03 24.28
N PRO A 505 -7.50 0.65 24.56
CA PRO A 505 -7.82 -0.73 24.95
C PRO A 505 -7.63 -1.69 23.77
N ALA A 506 -7.07 -2.88 24.04
CA ALA A 506 -6.98 -3.93 23.02
C ALA A 506 -8.34 -4.59 22.75
N ASP A 507 -9.24 -4.59 23.73
CA ASP A 507 -10.60 -5.11 23.60
C ASP A 507 -11.51 -4.11 22.88
N GLN A 508 -11.32 -4.04 21.56
CA GLN A 508 -12.15 -3.26 20.66
C GLN A 508 -12.14 -3.89 19.25
N PRO A 509 -13.10 -3.56 18.38
CA PRO A 509 -13.14 -4.12 17.01
C PRO A 509 -11.86 -3.87 16.20
N LEU A 510 -11.17 -2.75 16.43
CA LEU A 510 -9.89 -2.40 15.79
C LEU A 510 -8.67 -2.74 16.65
N GLY A 511 -8.82 -3.64 17.63
CA GLY A 511 -7.73 -4.01 18.54
C GLY A 511 -6.52 -4.61 17.82
N LEU A 512 -6.72 -5.39 16.77
CA LEU A 512 -5.63 -5.91 15.93
C LEU A 512 -4.91 -4.79 15.16
N LEU A 513 -5.65 -3.83 14.61
CA LEU A 513 -5.03 -2.67 13.96
C LEU A 513 -4.24 -1.83 14.98
N ALA A 514 -4.82 -1.58 16.15
CA ALA A 514 -4.11 -0.90 17.23
C ALA A 514 -2.82 -1.64 17.61
N ALA A 515 -2.85 -2.97 17.71
CA ALA A 515 -1.67 -3.79 17.96
C ALA A 515 -0.64 -3.65 16.84
N ALA A 516 -1.05 -3.77 15.57
CA ALA A 516 -0.13 -3.64 14.44
C ALA A 516 0.58 -2.27 14.40
N LEU A 517 -0.06 -1.21 14.88
CA LEU A 517 0.48 0.16 14.90
C LEU A 517 1.29 0.48 16.17
N LEU A 518 0.93 -0.09 17.32
CA LEU A 518 1.49 0.28 18.63
C LEU A 518 2.46 -0.76 19.23
N GLU A 519 2.38 -2.04 18.82
CA GLU A 519 3.34 -3.04 19.26
C GLU A 519 4.69 -2.82 18.58
N PRO A 520 5.76 -2.56 19.33
CA PRO A 520 7.05 -2.23 18.75
C PRO A 520 7.66 -3.36 17.92
N GLU A 521 7.26 -4.63 18.15
CA GLU A 521 7.67 -5.81 17.38
C GLU A 521 6.98 -5.92 16.02
N SER A 522 5.91 -5.16 15.81
CA SER A 522 5.18 -5.20 14.53
C SER A 522 5.98 -4.53 13.40
N GLN A 523 6.01 -5.18 12.25
CA GLN A 523 6.68 -4.65 11.05
C GLN A 523 6.03 -3.37 10.50
N ASP A 524 4.79 -3.07 10.92
CA ASP A 524 4.03 -1.88 10.53
C ASP A 524 3.78 -0.92 11.69
N SER A 525 4.48 -1.13 12.82
CA SER A 525 4.37 -0.23 13.96
C SER A 525 4.85 1.18 13.65
N PHE A 526 4.35 2.15 14.38
CA PHE A 526 4.86 3.52 14.32
C PHE A 526 6.35 3.57 14.69
N LEU A 527 6.84 2.64 15.55
CA LEU A 527 8.27 2.51 15.80
C LEU A 527 9.02 2.10 14.53
N ALA A 528 8.60 1.01 13.88
CA ALA A 528 9.24 0.50 12.68
C ALA A 528 9.23 1.52 11.52
N TRP A 529 8.20 2.37 11.45
CA TRP A 529 8.12 3.46 10.48
C TRP A 529 8.85 4.75 10.88
N GLY A 530 9.52 4.78 12.07
CA GLY A 530 10.34 5.93 12.49
C GLY A 530 9.51 7.15 12.90
N PHE A 531 8.37 6.97 13.58
CA PHE A 531 7.56 8.06 14.12
C PHE A 531 8.18 8.73 15.35
N PHE A 532 9.21 8.13 15.95
CA PHE A 532 9.83 8.57 17.20
C PHE A 532 11.32 8.91 17.02
N PRO A 533 11.68 9.85 16.12
CA PRO A 533 13.09 10.17 15.88
C PRO A 533 13.80 10.71 17.14
N GLU A 534 13.05 11.32 18.07
CA GLU A 534 13.58 11.86 19.31
C GLU A 534 14.20 10.80 20.24
N ILE A 535 13.75 9.54 20.17
CA ILE A 535 14.30 8.48 21.03
C ILE A 535 15.71 8.05 20.60
N LEU A 536 16.13 8.42 19.39
CA LEU A 536 17.45 8.17 18.83
C LEU A 536 18.39 9.36 19.09
N ALA A 537 17.86 10.51 19.49
CA ALA A 537 18.68 11.68 19.76
C ALA A 537 19.64 11.37 20.92
N ALA A 538 20.93 11.58 20.68
CA ALA A 538 21.90 11.47 21.76
C ALA A 538 21.56 12.52 22.85
N PRO A 539 21.56 12.14 24.14
CA PRO A 539 21.52 13.15 25.17
C PRO A 539 22.70 14.12 24.97
N SER A 540 22.52 15.38 25.35
CA SER A 540 23.64 16.35 25.32
C SER A 540 24.84 15.72 26.01
N GLY A 541 25.92 15.50 25.25
CA GLY A 541 27.11 14.81 25.77
C GLY A 541 27.75 15.59 26.92
N ALA A 542 28.35 14.88 27.85
CA ALA A 542 29.27 15.48 28.78
C ALA A 542 30.48 16.05 28.00
N GLU A 543 31.10 17.10 28.50
CA GLU A 543 32.33 17.66 27.98
C GLU A 543 33.43 16.61 27.96
N ASP A 544 34.36 16.69 27.01
CA ASP A 544 35.41 15.67 26.82
C ASP A 544 36.27 15.44 28.06
N PHE A 545 36.48 16.45 28.88
CA PHE A 545 37.18 16.30 30.15
C PHE A 545 36.46 15.42 31.18
N VAL A 546 35.17 15.14 30.95
CA VAL A 546 34.34 14.18 31.71
C VAL A 546 34.27 12.84 30.98
N ARG A 547 34.02 12.87 29.66
CA ARG A 547 33.85 11.67 28.82
C ARG A 547 35.12 10.81 28.79
N ALA A 548 36.28 11.43 28.60
CA ALA A 548 37.55 10.70 28.47
C ALA A 548 37.90 9.90 29.72
N PRO A 549 37.90 10.46 30.95
CA PRO A 549 38.17 9.67 32.16
C PRO A 549 37.17 8.53 32.40
N ILE A 550 35.87 8.74 32.07
CA ILE A 550 34.85 7.68 32.19
C ILE A 550 35.16 6.55 31.19
N ALA A 551 35.51 6.89 29.95
CA ALA A 551 35.88 5.92 28.93
C ALA A 551 37.13 5.13 29.32
N GLU A 552 38.15 5.79 29.89
CA GLU A 552 39.34 5.16 30.40
C GLU A 552 39.03 4.18 31.55
N ALA A 553 38.16 4.60 32.48
CA ALA A 553 37.72 3.73 33.58
C ALA A 553 36.95 2.51 33.07
N LEU A 554 36.10 2.68 32.07
CA LEU A 554 35.34 1.59 31.43
C LEU A 554 36.30 0.59 30.77
N LEU A 555 37.28 1.06 29.98
CA LEU A 555 38.29 0.21 29.37
C LEU A 555 39.19 -0.49 30.41
N ALA A 556 39.40 0.13 31.57
CA ALA A 556 40.13 -0.48 32.67
C ALA A 556 39.32 -1.60 33.34
N ALA A 557 38.02 -1.45 33.46
CA ALA A 557 37.12 -2.39 34.12
C ALA A 557 36.70 -3.57 33.24
N ASP A 558 36.71 -3.41 31.89
CA ASP A 558 36.30 -4.43 30.92
C ASP A 558 37.46 -4.85 30.01
N PRO A 559 38.16 -5.97 30.31
CA PRO A 559 39.26 -6.46 29.50
C PRO A 559 38.86 -6.87 28.07
N GLN A 560 37.63 -7.34 27.86
CA GLN A 560 37.13 -7.73 26.55
C GLN A 560 36.91 -6.49 25.67
N LEU A 561 36.24 -5.49 26.20
CA LEU A 561 36.01 -4.21 25.51
C LEU A 561 37.36 -3.55 25.17
N ARG A 562 38.33 -3.59 26.09
CA ARG A 562 39.68 -3.09 25.84
C ARG A 562 40.31 -3.79 24.65
N ALA A 563 40.26 -5.13 24.59
CA ALA A 563 40.82 -5.90 23.48
C ALA A 563 40.14 -5.56 22.15
N GLU A 564 38.83 -5.39 22.13
CA GLU A 564 38.06 -4.95 20.95
C GLU A 564 38.50 -3.55 20.50
N PHE A 565 38.63 -2.61 21.44
CA PHE A 565 39.07 -1.25 21.18
C PHE A 565 40.51 -1.20 20.60
N GLU A 566 41.44 -1.93 21.21
CA GLU A 566 42.85 -2.01 20.75
C GLU A 566 42.92 -2.66 19.35
N ALA A 567 42.14 -3.71 19.09
CA ALA A 567 42.07 -4.33 17.77
C ALA A 567 41.57 -3.35 16.71
N LYS A 568 40.54 -2.53 17.04
CA LYS A 568 40.02 -1.51 16.14
C LYS A 568 41.04 -0.39 15.90
N LEU A 569 41.76 0.06 16.92
CA LEU A 569 42.82 1.04 16.75
C LEU A 569 43.93 0.53 15.80
N ALA A 570 44.29 -0.76 15.90
CA ALA A 570 45.27 -1.37 15.03
C ALA A 570 44.79 -1.55 13.58
N ALA A 571 43.52 -1.85 13.39
CA ALA A 571 42.94 -2.13 12.07
C ALA A 571 42.56 -0.86 11.28
N GLU A 572 42.24 0.24 11.95
CA GLU A 572 41.69 1.45 11.36
C GLU A 572 42.53 2.71 11.70
N PRO A 573 43.54 3.06 10.90
CA PRO A 573 44.43 4.22 11.19
C PRO A 573 43.67 5.56 11.29
N ALA A 574 42.62 5.76 10.50
CA ALA A 574 41.79 6.98 10.57
C ALA A 574 41.05 7.08 11.92
N PHE A 575 40.47 5.98 12.40
CA PHE A 575 39.87 5.89 13.73
C PHE A 575 40.88 6.11 14.84
N ALA A 576 42.09 5.53 14.69
CA ALA A 576 43.16 5.70 15.65
C ALA A 576 43.67 7.14 15.78
N ALA A 577 43.55 7.94 14.70
CA ALA A 577 43.98 9.34 14.69
C ALA A 577 42.88 10.32 15.17
N ASP A 578 41.62 9.87 15.26
CA ASP A 578 40.46 10.70 15.58
C ASP A 578 39.97 10.45 17.02
N GLY A 579 40.22 11.42 17.91
CA GLY A 579 39.85 11.33 19.33
C GLY A 579 38.32 11.31 19.53
N ASP A 580 37.58 12.10 18.74
CA ASP A 580 36.14 12.16 18.81
C ASP A 580 35.53 10.83 18.37
N ALA A 581 36.00 10.27 17.24
CA ALA A 581 35.56 8.96 16.78
C ALA A 581 35.79 7.85 17.80
N ARG A 582 36.91 7.90 18.55
CA ARG A 582 37.18 6.95 19.64
C ARG A 582 36.20 7.08 20.79
N LEU A 583 35.94 8.31 21.26
CA LEU A 583 34.99 8.56 22.33
C LEU A 583 33.57 8.22 21.88
N ASP A 584 33.22 8.52 20.65
CA ASP A 584 31.91 8.17 20.07
C ASP A 584 31.70 6.66 19.94
N TRP A 585 32.79 5.90 19.62
CA TRP A 585 32.70 4.45 19.60
C TRP A 585 32.52 3.85 21.00
N LEU A 586 33.07 4.45 22.03
CA LEU A 586 32.92 4.04 23.43
C LEU A 586 31.56 4.56 24.02
N SER A 587 31.05 5.68 23.54
CA SER A 587 29.84 6.34 24.05
C SER A 587 28.64 5.41 24.25
N PRO A 588 28.32 4.47 23.33
CA PRO A 588 27.28 3.48 23.56
C PRO A 588 27.43 2.59 24.79
N ARG A 589 28.62 2.49 25.30
CA ARG A 589 29.00 1.57 26.38
C ARG A 589 29.27 2.28 27.72
N LEU A 590 29.24 3.63 27.70
CA LEU A 590 29.48 4.41 28.90
C LEU A 590 28.31 4.28 29.89
N PRO A 591 28.58 4.19 31.20
CA PRO A 591 27.57 4.07 32.24
C PRO A 591 26.78 5.36 32.50
N ASP A 592 27.20 6.50 31.93
CA ASP A 592 26.60 7.82 32.10
C ASP A 592 25.42 8.09 31.16
N ARG A 593 24.95 7.08 30.43
CA ARG A 593 23.78 7.23 29.58
C ARG A 593 22.54 7.55 30.39
N SER A 594 21.81 8.53 29.92
CA SER A 594 20.49 8.83 30.46
C SER A 594 19.64 7.54 30.50
N PRO A 595 19.04 7.20 31.64
CA PRO A 595 18.15 6.04 31.73
C PRO A 595 16.92 6.17 30.80
N TYR A 596 16.69 7.37 30.27
CA TYR A 596 15.59 7.67 29.33
C TYR A 596 15.97 7.51 27.86
N HIS A 597 17.24 7.16 27.55
CA HIS A 597 17.70 6.96 26.18
C HIS A 597 17.19 5.65 25.59
N HIS A 598 16.79 5.66 24.31
CA HIS A 598 16.25 4.51 23.60
C HIS A 598 15.00 3.88 24.22
N LEU A 599 14.19 4.64 24.92
CA LEU A 599 12.92 4.15 25.44
C LEU A 599 11.79 4.34 24.42
N TYR A 600 11.08 3.26 24.14
CA TYR A 600 9.85 3.37 23.37
C TYR A 600 8.79 4.10 24.21
N PRO A 601 8.19 5.19 23.71
CA PRO A 601 7.33 6.02 24.55
C PRO A 601 5.97 5.40 24.87
N VAL A 602 5.52 4.41 24.06
CA VAL A 602 4.24 3.73 24.32
C VAL A 602 4.44 2.59 25.31
N LEU A 603 3.65 2.61 26.38
CA LEU A 603 3.71 1.62 27.46
C LEU A 603 2.57 0.61 27.32
N ARG A 604 2.75 -0.62 27.85
CA ARG A 604 1.78 -1.72 27.76
C ARG A 604 1.19 -2.03 29.14
N GLU A 605 -0.13 -2.11 29.24
CA GLU A 605 -0.85 -2.57 30.44
C GLU A 605 -1.03 -4.10 30.38
N ARG A 606 -0.33 -4.85 31.22
CA ARG A 606 -0.37 -6.32 31.26
C ARG A 606 -1.67 -6.88 31.83
#